data_785ac93c99430054f20fb388abf2d485
#
_entry.id   785ac93c99430054f20fb388abf2d485
#
_cell.length_a   1.000
_cell.length_b   1.000
_cell.length_c   1.000
_cell.angle_alpha   90.00
_cell.angle_beta   90.00
_cell.angle_gamma   90.00
#
_symmetry.space_group_name_H-M   'P 1'
#
loop_
_entity.id
_entity.type
_entity.pdbx_description
1 polymer ?
#
loop_
_entity_poly.entity_id
_entity_poly.type
_entity_poly.pdbx_seq_one_letter_code
_entity_poly.pdbx_strand_id
1 'polypeptide(L)'
;MYKRQNILCVIDEACSSCVQVNYEVTNLCRGCVARSCYMNCPKDAIRFRKNGQAKIDHDACISCGKCHQSCPYHAIVFIPVPCEEACPVKAISKDENGIEHIDESKCIYCGKCLNACPFGAIFEISQAFDVLEGIRSGEKMIAIPAPSILGQFNTSIEAVYGALRQMGFADVVEVAQGAMDTVSHEAAELKEKLEEGQPFMTTSCCPSYIELVNKHIPGMKPYVSVSYTHLRAHETTLH
;
A
#
# COMPACT_ATOMS: atom_id res chain seq x y z
N MET A 1 13.27 -22.67 -6.22
CA MET A 1 13.22 -21.24 -6.58
C MET A 1 11.75 -20.86 -6.65
N TYR A 2 11.15 -20.40 -5.54
CA TYR A 2 9.77 -19.90 -5.55
C TYR A 2 9.75 -18.65 -6.44
N LYS A 3 9.03 -18.70 -7.56
CA LYS A 3 8.68 -17.47 -8.28
C LYS A 3 7.89 -16.61 -7.29
N ARG A 4 8.36 -15.40 -7.00
CA ARG A 4 7.56 -14.43 -6.25
C ARG A 4 6.24 -14.28 -6.99
N GLN A 5 5.17 -14.79 -6.40
CA GLN A 5 3.82 -14.48 -6.84
C GLN A 5 3.55 -13.02 -6.48
N ASN A 6 2.78 -12.34 -7.30
CA ASN A 6 2.33 -10.99 -6.96
C ASN A 6 1.63 -11.04 -5.60
N ILE A 7 2.05 -10.16 -4.67
CA ILE A 7 1.50 -10.15 -3.31
C ILE A 7 0.13 -9.45 -3.28
N LEU A 8 -0.07 -8.48 -4.20
CA LEU A 8 -1.29 -7.71 -4.34
C LEU A 8 -2.00 -8.06 -5.64
N CYS A 9 -3.32 -8.06 -5.58
CA CYS A 9 -4.19 -8.30 -6.72
C CYS A 9 -5.28 -7.22 -6.77
N VAL A 10 -5.78 -6.93 -7.97
CA VAL A 10 -6.90 -6.01 -8.22
C VAL A 10 -8.07 -6.82 -8.80
N ILE A 11 -9.27 -6.60 -8.28
CA ILE A 11 -10.52 -7.16 -8.82
C ILE A 11 -11.09 -6.15 -9.80
N ASP A 12 -11.07 -6.46 -11.08
CA ASP A 12 -11.45 -5.56 -12.17
C ASP A 12 -12.89 -5.05 -12.02
N GLU A 13 -13.83 -5.92 -11.71
CA GLU A 13 -15.25 -5.58 -11.56
C GLU A 13 -15.50 -4.58 -10.43
N ALA A 14 -14.78 -4.72 -9.33
CA ALA A 14 -14.88 -3.79 -8.20
C ALA A 14 -14.14 -2.48 -8.49
N CYS A 15 -13.00 -2.56 -9.18
CA CYS A 15 -12.18 -1.41 -9.54
C CYS A 15 -12.88 -0.49 -10.55
N SER A 16 -13.65 -1.05 -11.48
CA SER A 16 -14.41 -0.30 -12.51
C SER A 16 -15.41 0.71 -11.94
N SER A 17 -15.77 0.58 -10.66
CA SER A 17 -16.66 1.52 -9.95
C SER A 17 -16.00 2.85 -9.59
N CYS A 18 -14.68 2.97 -9.69
CA CYS A 18 -13.96 4.22 -9.46
C CYS A 18 -14.15 5.22 -10.60
N VAL A 19 -14.34 6.49 -10.23
CA VAL A 19 -14.46 7.58 -11.21
C VAL A 19 -13.12 7.84 -11.88
N GLN A 20 -13.12 7.94 -13.21
CA GLN A 20 -11.90 8.21 -13.99
C GLN A 20 -11.53 9.69 -14.09
N VAL A 21 -12.35 10.58 -13.57
CA VAL A 21 -12.20 12.03 -13.71
C VAL A 21 -11.73 12.68 -12.43
N ASN A 22 -10.65 13.47 -12.53
CA ASN A 22 -10.05 14.16 -11.41
C ASN A 22 -10.77 15.48 -11.03
N TYR A 23 -11.55 16.05 -11.93
CA TYR A 23 -12.25 17.32 -11.70
C TYR A 23 -13.68 17.25 -12.21
N GLU A 24 -14.64 17.70 -11.40
CA GLU A 24 -16.05 17.75 -11.79
C GLU A 24 -16.67 19.08 -11.35
N VAL A 25 -17.63 19.59 -12.16
CA VAL A 25 -18.38 20.79 -11.84
C VAL A 25 -19.63 20.42 -11.04
N THR A 26 -19.71 20.92 -9.82
CA THR A 26 -20.85 20.69 -8.93
C THR A 26 -22.02 21.61 -9.25
N ASN A 27 -23.18 21.33 -8.65
CA ASN A 27 -24.39 22.17 -8.74
C ASN A 27 -24.22 23.56 -8.08
N LEU A 28 -23.13 23.82 -7.37
CA LEU A 28 -22.77 25.14 -6.82
C LEU A 28 -22.36 26.13 -7.93
N CYS A 29 -22.13 25.68 -9.16
CA CYS A 29 -21.78 26.54 -10.27
C CYS A 29 -22.88 27.54 -10.55
N ARG A 30 -22.52 28.83 -10.49
CA ARG A 30 -23.45 29.95 -10.67
C ARG A 30 -23.61 30.43 -12.13
N GLY A 31 -22.91 29.81 -13.09
CA GLY A 31 -22.94 30.25 -14.48
C GLY A 31 -22.44 31.71 -14.64
N CYS A 32 -21.41 32.08 -13.87
CA CYS A 32 -20.93 33.48 -13.79
C CYS A 32 -20.51 34.04 -15.15
N VAL A 33 -20.66 35.36 -15.32
CA VAL A 33 -20.31 36.07 -16.59
C VAL A 33 -18.80 36.05 -16.84
N ALA A 34 -17.99 36.15 -15.78
CA ALA A 34 -16.52 36.16 -15.89
C ALA A 34 -15.93 34.86 -16.43
N ARG A 35 -16.60 33.73 -16.25
CA ARG A 35 -16.20 32.40 -16.77
C ARG A 35 -14.73 32.07 -16.55
N SER A 36 -14.20 32.40 -15.38
CA SER A 36 -12.77 32.27 -15.06
C SER A 36 -12.25 30.84 -15.30
N CYS A 37 -13.07 29.79 -15.06
CA CYS A 37 -12.71 28.41 -15.35
C CYS A 37 -12.45 28.17 -16.85
N TYR A 38 -13.27 28.77 -17.73
CA TYR A 38 -13.10 28.67 -19.19
C TYR A 38 -11.87 29.45 -19.65
N MET A 39 -11.74 30.70 -19.20
CA MET A 39 -10.63 31.56 -19.61
C MET A 39 -9.25 31.04 -19.20
N ASN A 40 -9.18 30.24 -18.15
CA ASN A 40 -7.94 29.67 -17.67
C ASN A 40 -7.72 28.23 -18.16
N CYS A 41 -8.61 27.66 -18.97
CA CYS A 41 -8.47 26.31 -19.47
C CYS A 41 -7.51 26.24 -20.68
N PRO A 42 -6.33 25.64 -20.59
CA PRO A 42 -5.37 25.60 -21.70
C PRO A 42 -5.76 24.67 -22.85
N LYS A 43 -6.81 23.86 -22.65
CA LYS A 43 -7.31 22.86 -23.61
C LYS A 43 -8.74 23.13 -24.06
N ASP A 44 -9.31 24.29 -23.70
CA ASP A 44 -10.69 24.62 -23.99
C ASP A 44 -11.70 23.52 -23.64
N ALA A 45 -11.40 22.75 -22.57
CA ALA A 45 -12.20 21.62 -22.14
C ALA A 45 -13.46 22.01 -21.33
N ILE A 46 -13.74 23.32 -21.18
CA ILE A 46 -14.95 23.78 -20.47
C ILE A 46 -16.04 24.09 -21.47
N ARG A 47 -17.20 23.48 -21.28
CA ARG A 47 -18.42 23.74 -22.03
C ARG A 47 -19.47 24.35 -21.12
N PHE A 48 -20.57 24.87 -21.68
CA PHE A 48 -21.66 25.44 -20.91
C PHE A 48 -22.98 24.75 -21.25
N ARG A 49 -23.70 24.39 -20.20
CA ARG A 49 -25.05 23.80 -20.28
C ARG A 49 -26.04 24.92 -20.65
N LYS A 50 -27.28 24.57 -21.07
CA LYS A 50 -28.36 25.50 -21.40
C LYS A 50 -28.72 26.45 -20.23
N ASN A 51 -28.54 26.00 -19.00
CA ASN A 51 -28.74 26.77 -17.78
C ASN A 51 -27.54 27.70 -17.41
N GLY A 52 -26.53 27.79 -18.27
CA GLY A 52 -25.32 28.61 -18.06
C GLY A 52 -24.25 28.02 -17.20
N GLN A 53 -24.49 26.88 -16.54
CA GLN A 53 -23.49 26.21 -15.72
C GLN A 53 -22.39 25.59 -16.58
N ALA A 54 -21.16 25.62 -16.07
CA ALA A 54 -20.03 24.94 -16.72
C ALA A 54 -20.17 23.40 -16.67
N LYS A 55 -19.57 22.75 -17.64
CA LYS A 55 -19.35 21.31 -17.68
C LYS A 55 -17.94 21.07 -18.20
N ILE A 56 -17.22 20.15 -17.62
CA ILE A 56 -15.91 19.68 -18.12
C ILE A 56 -16.16 18.66 -19.22
N ASP A 57 -15.48 18.83 -20.32
CA ASP A 57 -15.34 17.84 -21.38
C ASP A 57 -14.14 16.96 -21.03
N HIS A 58 -14.42 15.77 -20.53
CA HIS A 58 -13.39 14.87 -19.97
C HIS A 58 -12.46 14.30 -21.04
N ASP A 59 -12.93 14.20 -22.29
CA ASP A 59 -12.10 13.71 -23.42
C ASP A 59 -11.02 14.73 -23.80
N ALA A 60 -11.30 16.03 -23.63
CA ALA A 60 -10.37 17.12 -23.88
C ALA A 60 -9.56 17.53 -22.62
N CYS A 61 -10.00 17.12 -21.44
CA CYS A 61 -9.43 17.56 -20.16
C CYS A 61 -8.11 16.85 -19.86
N ILE A 62 -7.07 17.63 -19.51
CA ILE A 62 -5.75 17.12 -19.09
C ILE A 62 -5.57 17.15 -17.55
N SER A 63 -6.62 17.31 -16.79
CA SER A 63 -6.63 17.32 -15.32
C SER A 63 -5.61 18.27 -14.66
N CYS A 64 -5.33 19.42 -15.26
CA CYS A 64 -4.33 20.39 -14.79
C CYS A 64 -4.76 21.23 -13.57
N GLY A 65 -6.02 21.19 -13.14
CA GLY A 65 -6.55 21.87 -11.97
C GLY A 65 -6.74 23.39 -12.08
N LYS A 66 -6.35 24.06 -13.18
CA LYS A 66 -6.46 25.52 -13.32
C LYS A 66 -7.89 26.04 -13.17
N CYS A 67 -8.87 25.32 -13.70
CA CYS A 67 -10.28 25.67 -13.57
C CYS A 67 -10.79 25.60 -12.12
N HIS A 68 -10.32 24.63 -11.34
CA HIS A 68 -10.59 24.49 -9.92
C HIS A 68 -10.03 25.68 -9.14
N GLN A 69 -8.77 26.03 -9.35
CA GLN A 69 -8.11 27.16 -8.68
C GLN A 69 -8.71 28.52 -9.02
N SER A 70 -9.16 28.69 -10.27
CA SER A 70 -9.70 29.95 -10.75
C SER A 70 -11.18 30.17 -10.45
N CYS A 71 -11.90 29.17 -9.94
CA CYS A 71 -13.32 29.29 -9.64
C CYS A 71 -13.57 30.04 -8.34
N PRO A 72 -14.15 31.28 -8.34
CA PRO A 72 -14.36 32.04 -7.12
C PRO A 72 -15.47 31.46 -6.21
N TYR A 73 -16.27 30.52 -6.73
CA TYR A 73 -17.33 29.84 -5.98
C TYR A 73 -16.92 28.44 -5.51
N HIS A 74 -15.69 28.02 -5.79
CA HIS A 74 -15.21 26.65 -5.50
C HIS A 74 -16.18 25.56 -5.99
N ALA A 75 -16.85 25.83 -7.12
CA ALA A 75 -17.85 24.94 -7.69
C ALA A 75 -17.26 23.80 -8.53
N ILE A 76 -15.95 23.77 -8.72
CA ILE A 76 -15.21 22.68 -9.37
C ILE A 76 -14.44 21.96 -8.29
N VAL A 77 -14.69 20.65 -8.14
CA VAL A 77 -14.07 19.82 -7.10
C VAL A 77 -13.05 18.90 -7.70
N PHE A 78 -12.00 18.61 -6.94
CA PHE A 78 -11.05 17.53 -7.22
C PHE A 78 -11.61 16.24 -6.65
N ILE A 79 -11.64 15.18 -7.46
CA ILE A 79 -12.06 13.84 -7.08
C ILE A 79 -10.83 12.96 -7.17
N PRO A 80 -10.17 12.65 -6.04
CA PRO A 80 -9.01 11.78 -6.04
C PRO A 80 -9.40 10.34 -6.34
N VAL A 81 -8.50 9.59 -6.96
CA VAL A 81 -8.54 8.14 -6.95
C VAL A 81 -7.83 7.66 -5.68
N PRO A 82 -8.52 7.08 -4.71
CA PRO A 82 -7.99 6.92 -3.35
C PRO A 82 -6.70 6.08 -3.29
N CYS A 83 -6.60 5.02 -4.09
CA CYS A 83 -5.43 4.15 -4.11
C CYS A 83 -4.21 4.83 -4.76
N GLU A 84 -4.40 5.63 -5.82
CA GLU A 84 -3.32 6.40 -6.45
C GLU A 84 -2.79 7.48 -5.52
N GLU A 85 -3.69 8.22 -4.84
CA GLU A 85 -3.33 9.25 -3.87
C GLU A 85 -2.60 8.68 -2.65
N ALA A 86 -3.04 7.52 -2.16
CA ALA A 86 -2.42 6.86 -1.02
C ALA A 86 -1.05 6.24 -1.34
N CYS A 87 -0.72 6.02 -2.61
CA CYS A 87 0.53 5.37 -3.01
C CYS A 87 1.73 6.32 -2.87
N PRO A 88 2.66 6.09 -1.92
CA PRO A 88 3.78 7.01 -1.68
C PRO A 88 4.82 7.00 -2.81
N VAL A 89 4.86 5.94 -3.59
CA VAL A 89 5.83 5.72 -4.68
C VAL A 89 5.18 5.82 -6.07
N LYS A 90 3.89 6.20 -6.13
CA LYS A 90 3.13 6.33 -7.39
C LYS A 90 3.26 5.10 -8.30
N ALA A 91 3.11 3.93 -7.69
CA ALA A 91 3.17 2.64 -8.37
C ALA A 91 1.80 2.17 -8.89
N ILE A 92 0.74 2.96 -8.73
CA ILE A 92 -0.62 2.62 -9.12
C ILE A 92 -1.10 3.64 -10.13
N SER A 93 -1.66 3.17 -11.21
CA SER A 93 -2.26 4.00 -12.26
C SER A 93 -3.29 3.18 -13.05
N LYS A 94 -4.27 3.87 -13.63
CA LYS A 94 -5.28 3.24 -14.50
C LYS A 94 -4.68 2.81 -15.82
N ASP A 95 -5.11 1.65 -16.29
CA ASP A 95 -4.87 1.17 -17.65
C ASP A 95 -5.86 1.80 -18.67
N GLU A 96 -5.78 1.35 -19.92
CA GLU A 96 -6.65 1.82 -21.01
C GLU A 96 -8.14 1.52 -20.78
N ASN A 97 -8.45 0.52 -19.95
CA ASN A 97 -9.81 0.11 -19.58
C ASN A 97 -10.33 0.86 -18.35
N GLY A 98 -9.50 1.69 -17.73
CA GLY A 98 -9.84 2.41 -16.50
C GLY A 98 -9.70 1.56 -15.24
N ILE A 99 -9.06 0.39 -15.32
CA ILE A 99 -8.75 -0.48 -14.20
C ILE A 99 -7.37 -0.13 -13.63
N GLU A 100 -7.24 -0.14 -12.32
CA GLU A 100 -5.96 0.13 -11.67
C GLU A 100 -4.96 -0.99 -11.91
N HIS A 101 -3.78 -0.61 -12.35
CA HIS A 101 -2.63 -1.49 -12.49
C HIS A 101 -1.55 -1.13 -11.48
N ILE A 102 -0.95 -2.16 -10.86
CA ILE A 102 0.14 -1.99 -9.92
C ILE A 102 1.47 -2.28 -10.61
N ASP A 103 2.31 -1.26 -10.75
CA ASP A 103 3.66 -1.40 -11.29
C ASP A 103 4.58 -2.05 -10.24
N GLU A 104 4.81 -3.34 -10.38
CA GLU A 104 5.65 -4.16 -9.50
C GLU A 104 7.10 -3.64 -9.40
N SER A 105 7.60 -2.96 -10.44
CA SER A 105 8.95 -2.40 -10.42
C SER A 105 9.09 -1.23 -9.45
N LYS A 106 7.99 -0.53 -9.15
CA LYS A 106 7.92 0.60 -8.22
C LYS A 106 7.30 0.22 -6.89
N CYS A 107 6.39 -0.75 -6.86
CA CYS A 107 5.63 -1.12 -5.67
C CYS A 107 6.55 -1.58 -4.54
N ILE A 108 6.33 -1.03 -3.34
CA ILE A 108 7.05 -1.39 -2.11
C ILE A 108 6.23 -2.28 -1.17
N TYR A 109 5.08 -2.75 -1.59
CA TYR A 109 4.18 -3.64 -0.84
C TYR A 109 3.75 -3.13 0.55
N CYS A 110 3.58 -1.81 0.69
CA CYS A 110 3.23 -1.18 1.96
C CYS A 110 1.76 -1.30 2.39
N GLY A 111 0.87 -1.77 1.50
CA GLY A 111 -0.55 -1.99 1.78
C GLY A 111 -1.43 -0.72 1.87
N LYS A 112 -0.90 0.48 1.66
CA LYS A 112 -1.69 1.72 1.77
C LYS A 112 -2.86 1.78 0.79
N CYS A 113 -2.67 1.29 -0.44
CA CYS A 113 -3.71 1.22 -1.46
C CYS A 113 -4.88 0.31 -1.06
N LEU A 114 -4.58 -0.80 -0.38
CA LEU A 114 -5.56 -1.75 0.12
C LEU A 114 -6.49 -1.09 1.15
N ASN A 115 -5.91 -0.36 2.11
CA ASN A 115 -6.67 0.36 3.13
C ASN A 115 -7.41 1.58 2.57
N ALA A 116 -6.93 2.16 1.48
CA ALA A 116 -7.52 3.36 0.88
C ALA A 116 -8.68 3.04 -0.07
N CYS A 117 -8.77 1.81 -0.61
CA CYS A 117 -9.79 1.44 -1.58
C CYS A 117 -11.17 1.26 -0.93
N PRO A 118 -12.15 2.14 -1.19
CA PRO A 118 -13.48 2.05 -0.57
C PRO A 118 -14.31 0.88 -1.12
N PHE A 119 -13.92 0.31 -2.24
CA PHE A 119 -14.60 -0.80 -2.90
C PHE A 119 -14.01 -2.17 -2.55
N GLY A 120 -12.89 -2.21 -1.78
CA GLY A 120 -12.19 -3.45 -1.50
C GLY A 120 -11.63 -4.14 -2.76
N ALA A 121 -11.40 -3.38 -3.84
CA ALA A 121 -10.93 -3.93 -5.11
C ALA A 121 -9.47 -4.37 -5.06
N ILE A 122 -8.68 -3.87 -4.11
CA ILE A 122 -7.27 -4.23 -3.93
C ILE A 122 -7.16 -5.10 -2.69
N PHE A 123 -6.55 -6.25 -2.81
CA PHE A 123 -6.38 -7.20 -1.71
C PHE A 123 -5.05 -7.95 -1.82
N GLU A 124 -4.62 -8.52 -0.72
CA GLU A 124 -3.46 -9.43 -0.67
C GLU A 124 -3.88 -10.84 -1.09
N ILE A 125 -2.97 -11.55 -1.72
CA ILE A 125 -3.15 -12.98 -2.02
C ILE A 125 -2.93 -13.76 -0.73
N SER A 126 -4.03 -14.19 -0.12
CA SER A 126 -4.01 -14.96 1.11
C SER A 126 -3.57 -16.39 0.88
N GLN A 127 -2.69 -16.89 1.76
CA GLN A 127 -2.27 -18.29 1.80
C GLN A 127 -3.08 -19.11 2.84
N ALA A 128 -4.20 -18.59 3.33
CA ALA A 128 -5.01 -19.25 4.36
C ALA A 128 -5.44 -20.66 3.95
N PHE A 129 -5.81 -20.85 2.68
CA PHE A 129 -6.20 -22.17 2.17
C PHE A 129 -5.03 -23.16 2.12
N ASP A 130 -3.84 -22.70 1.75
CA ASP A 130 -2.63 -23.54 1.72
C ASP A 130 -2.27 -24.00 3.14
N VAL A 131 -2.37 -23.10 4.13
CA VAL A 131 -2.15 -23.42 5.54
C VAL A 131 -3.18 -24.43 6.05
N LEU A 132 -4.46 -24.22 5.75
CA LEU A 132 -5.53 -25.15 6.17
C LEU A 132 -5.39 -26.52 5.53
N GLU A 133 -4.98 -26.59 4.26
CA GLU A 133 -4.71 -27.85 3.57
C GLU A 133 -3.49 -28.57 4.17
N GLY A 134 -2.41 -27.81 4.48
CA GLY A 134 -1.24 -28.36 5.18
C GLY A 134 -1.60 -28.97 6.53
N ILE A 135 -2.40 -28.28 7.35
CA ILE A 135 -2.90 -28.83 8.62
C ILE A 135 -3.73 -30.10 8.38
N ARG A 136 -4.64 -30.06 7.39
CA ARG A 136 -5.51 -31.20 7.06
C ARG A 136 -4.74 -32.41 6.54
N SER A 137 -3.67 -32.20 5.78
CA SER A 137 -2.81 -33.27 5.27
C SER A 137 -1.86 -33.84 6.32
N GLY A 138 -1.84 -33.26 7.53
CA GLY A 138 -1.01 -33.71 8.63
C GLY A 138 0.41 -33.18 8.63
N GLU A 139 0.66 -32.10 7.88
CA GLU A 139 1.93 -31.37 7.92
C GLU A 139 2.09 -30.65 9.28
N LYS A 140 3.33 -30.60 9.77
CA LYS A 140 3.63 -29.86 11.01
C LYS A 140 3.68 -28.36 10.74
N MET A 141 2.53 -27.70 10.86
CA MET A 141 2.42 -26.24 10.74
C MET A 141 2.66 -25.59 12.09
N ILE A 142 3.53 -24.59 12.14
CA ILE A 142 3.81 -23.79 13.34
C ILE A 142 3.27 -22.40 13.13
N ALA A 143 2.51 -21.87 14.09
CA ALA A 143 2.04 -20.50 14.08
C ALA A 143 3.09 -19.58 14.74
N ILE A 144 3.38 -18.45 14.11
CA ILE A 144 4.29 -17.42 14.61
C ILE A 144 3.56 -16.06 14.69
N PRO A 145 2.61 -15.88 15.64
CA PRO A 145 1.83 -14.67 15.75
C PRO A 145 2.69 -13.47 16.17
N ALA A 146 2.45 -12.32 15.52
CA ALA A 146 3.08 -11.06 15.92
C ALA A 146 2.39 -10.47 17.16
N PRO A 147 3.10 -9.70 18.02
CA PRO A 147 2.50 -9.09 19.21
C PRO A 147 1.31 -8.18 18.94
N SER A 148 1.22 -7.58 17.74
CA SER A 148 0.09 -6.76 17.30
C SER A 148 -1.26 -7.48 17.28
N ILE A 149 -1.26 -8.82 17.33
CA ILE A 149 -2.49 -9.62 17.41
C ILE A 149 -3.31 -9.30 18.66
N LEU A 150 -2.64 -8.88 19.75
CA LEU A 150 -3.31 -8.48 21.00
C LEU A 150 -4.25 -7.29 20.85
N GLY A 151 -3.96 -6.39 19.90
CA GLY A 151 -4.83 -5.25 19.63
C GLY A 151 -6.01 -5.54 18.69
N GLN A 152 -6.07 -6.75 18.11
CA GLN A 152 -7.08 -7.12 17.12
C GLN A 152 -8.25 -7.92 17.73
N PHE A 153 -8.01 -8.59 18.84
CA PHE A 153 -9.01 -9.40 19.53
C PHE A 153 -9.18 -8.94 20.97
N ASN A 154 -10.42 -8.89 21.43
CA ASN A 154 -10.71 -8.55 22.83
C ASN A 154 -10.58 -9.81 23.72
N THR A 155 -9.36 -10.35 23.80
CA THR A 155 -9.06 -11.57 24.56
C THR A 155 -7.60 -11.59 25.02
N SER A 156 -7.24 -12.56 25.87
CA SER A 156 -5.85 -12.74 26.31
C SER A 156 -5.02 -13.46 25.24
N ILE A 157 -3.68 -13.30 25.30
CA ILE A 157 -2.77 -13.95 24.37
C ILE A 157 -2.81 -15.46 24.49
N GLU A 158 -3.01 -15.99 25.72
CA GLU A 158 -3.11 -17.43 25.99
C GLU A 158 -4.33 -18.03 25.29
N ALA A 159 -5.46 -17.28 25.25
CA ALA A 159 -6.65 -17.72 24.55
C ALA A 159 -6.42 -17.75 23.03
N VAL A 160 -5.70 -16.78 22.46
CA VAL A 160 -5.30 -16.78 21.05
C VAL A 160 -4.41 -18.00 20.75
N TYR A 161 -3.41 -18.27 21.56
CA TYR A 161 -2.53 -19.42 21.37
C TYR A 161 -3.27 -20.76 21.54
N GLY A 162 -4.21 -20.80 22.49
CA GLY A 162 -5.11 -21.96 22.65
C GLY A 162 -5.97 -22.19 21.40
N ALA A 163 -6.52 -21.13 20.82
CA ALA A 163 -7.30 -21.23 19.60
C ALA A 163 -6.47 -21.72 18.40
N LEU A 164 -5.25 -21.22 18.22
CA LEU A 164 -4.36 -21.66 17.15
C LEU A 164 -4.02 -23.15 17.29
N ARG A 165 -3.75 -23.63 18.51
CA ARG A 165 -3.54 -25.08 18.74
C ARG A 165 -4.79 -25.91 18.45
N GLN A 166 -5.98 -25.39 18.79
CA GLN A 166 -7.25 -26.05 18.48
C GLN A 166 -7.54 -26.09 16.97
N MET A 167 -7.05 -25.11 16.20
CA MET A 167 -7.13 -25.11 14.73
C MET A 167 -6.23 -26.18 14.09
N GLY A 168 -5.31 -26.78 14.85
CA GLY A 168 -4.45 -27.87 14.38
C GLY A 168 -2.99 -27.48 14.14
N PHE A 169 -2.57 -26.28 14.51
CA PHE A 169 -1.14 -25.94 14.50
C PHE A 169 -0.40 -26.81 15.52
N ALA A 170 0.72 -27.37 15.09
CA ALA A 170 1.56 -28.27 15.91
C ALA A 170 2.20 -27.53 17.08
N ASP A 171 2.53 -26.25 16.90
CA ASP A 171 3.04 -25.37 17.95
C ASP A 171 2.71 -23.89 17.65
N VAL A 172 2.91 -23.05 18.68
CA VAL A 172 2.74 -21.59 18.59
C VAL A 172 3.95 -20.95 19.26
N VAL A 173 4.73 -20.20 18.48
CA VAL A 173 5.96 -19.52 18.92
C VAL A 173 5.79 -18.00 18.79
N GLU A 174 6.12 -17.26 19.83
CA GLU A 174 6.05 -15.80 19.81
C GLU A 174 7.15 -15.19 18.92
N VAL A 175 6.76 -14.42 17.90
CA VAL A 175 7.71 -13.63 17.09
C VAL A 175 8.54 -12.67 17.95
N ALA A 176 7.99 -12.19 19.08
CA ALA A 176 8.70 -11.32 20.02
C ALA A 176 10.01 -11.93 20.53
N GLN A 177 10.09 -13.25 20.67
CA GLN A 177 11.34 -13.92 21.10
C GLN A 177 12.43 -13.76 20.04
N GLY A 178 12.12 -13.99 18.77
CA GLY A 178 13.05 -13.75 17.66
C GLY A 178 13.43 -12.29 17.51
N ALA A 179 12.50 -11.37 17.83
CA ALA A 179 12.79 -9.93 17.82
C ALA A 179 13.81 -9.55 18.89
N MET A 180 13.79 -10.19 20.08
CA MET A 180 14.80 -9.93 21.13
C MET A 180 16.21 -10.37 20.70
N ASP A 181 16.32 -11.51 20.03
CA ASP A 181 17.58 -11.98 19.47
C ASP A 181 18.10 -11.02 18.39
N THR A 182 17.20 -10.56 17.51
CA THR A 182 17.52 -9.56 16.49
C THR A 182 18.04 -8.26 17.11
N VAL A 183 17.38 -7.74 18.14
CA VAL A 183 17.80 -6.50 18.83
C VAL A 183 19.23 -6.64 19.37
N SER A 184 19.58 -7.80 19.94
CA SER A 184 20.92 -8.04 20.47
C SER A 184 21.98 -8.01 19.36
N HIS A 185 21.71 -8.64 18.22
CA HIS A 185 22.61 -8.64 17.08
C HIS A 185 22.73 -7.27 16.42
N GLU A 186 21.59 -6.59 16.18
CA GLU A 186 21.59 -5.25 15.58
C GLU A 186 22.27 -4.21 16.46
N ALA A 187 22.16 -4.33 17.79
CA ALA A 187 22.85 -3.44 18.71
C ALA A 187 24.39 -3.60 18.64
N ALA A 188 24.86 -4.84 18.49
CA ALA A 188 26.27 -5.12 18.29
C ALA A 188 26.76 -4.60 16.92
N GLU A 189 26.02 -4.87 15.85
CA GLU A 189 26.30 -4.37 14.49
C GLU A 189 26.34 -2.83 14.45
N LEU A 190 25.38 -2.16 15.10
CA LEU A 190 25.34 -0.70 15.18
C LEU A 190 26.60 -0.15 15.83
N LYS A 191 27.05 -0.76 16.95
CA LYS A 191 28.25 -0.33 17.65
C LYS A 191 29.49 -0.45 16.76
N GLU A 192 29.66 -1.59 16.08
CA GLU A 192 30.75 -1.83 15.14
C GLU A 192 30.75 -0.79 14.00
N LYS A 193 29.58 -0.56 13.39
CA LYS A 193 29.43 0.42 12.30
C LYS A 193 29.74 1.85 12.72
N LEU A 194 29.35 2.25 13.94
CA LEU A 194 29.68 3.57 14.47
C LEU A 194 31.19 3.70 14.75
N GLU A 195 31.85 2.66 15.25
CA GLU A 195 33.32 2.62 15.46
C GLU A 195 34.07 2.68 14.13
N GLU A 196 33.53 2.13 13.04
CA GLU A 196 34.05 2.25 11.67
C GLU A 196 33.82 3.64 11.07
N GLY A 197 33.10 4.55 11.76
CA GLY A 197 32.85 5.92 11.32
C GLY A 197 31.57 6.07 10.47
N GLN A 198 30.72 5.05 10.40
CA GLN A 198 29.43 5.16 9.75
C GLN A 198 28.51 6.07 10.58
N PRO A 199 27.81 7.06 9.99
CA PRO A 199 27.07 8.06 10.77
C PRO A 199 25.79 7.51 11.42
N PHE A 200 25.20 6.44 10.88
CA PHE A 200 23.97 5.79 11.39
C PHE A 200 23.78 4.41 10.73
N MET A 201 22.88 3.65 11.28
CA MET A 201 22.39 2.40 10.70
C MET A 201 20.85 2.39 10.76
N THR A 202 20.21 1.71 9.83
CA THR A 202 18.77 1.48 9.82
C THR A 202 18.47 -0.02 9.90
N THR A 203 17.35 -0.37 10.54
CA THR A 203 16.95 -1.77 10.66
C THR A 203 16.40 -2.32 9.36
N SER A 204 16.46 -3.64 9.17
CA SER A 204 16.00 -4.33 7.96
C SER A 204 14.70 -5.15 8.17
N CYS A 205 14.07 -5.04 9.34
CA CYS A 205 12.91 -5.86 9.71
C CYS A 205 11.63 -5.57 8.89
N CYS A 206 11.51 -4.40 8.27
CA CYS A 206 10.34 -4.03 7.47
C CYS A 206 10.56 -4.36 5.98
N PRO A 207 9.84 -5.36 5.39
CA PRO A 207 9.97 -5.70 3.98
C PRO A 207 9.71 -4.52 3.03
N SER A 208 8.72 -3.67 3.35
CA SER A 208 8.41 -2.48 2.55
C SER A 208 9.55 -1.48 2.55
N TYR A 209 10.26 -1.32 3.67
CA TYR A 209 11.44 -0.46 3.74
C TYR A 209 12.58 -1.01 2.88
N ILE A 210 12.82 -2.31 2.91
CA ILE A 210 13.85 -2.95 2.07
C ILE A 210 13.53 -2.77 0.58
N GLU A 211 12.26 -2.95 0.17
CA GLU A 211 11.85 -2.69 -1.21
C GLU A 211 11.99 -1.20 -1.58
N LEU A 212 11.69 -0.28 -0.65
CA LEU A 212 11.92 1.16 -0.84
C LEU A 212 13.40 1.46 -1.09
N VAL A 213 14.28 0.92 -0.25
CA VAL A 213 15.74 1.09 -0.41
C VAL A 213 16.20 0.51 -1.74
N ASN A 214 15.76 -0.69 -2.08
CA ASN A 214 16.20 -1.36 -3.30
C ASN A 214 15.76 -0.64 -4.57
N LYS A 215 14.54 -0.12 -4.61
CA LYS A 215 13.91 0.43 -5.83
C LYS A 215 14.06 1.94 -5.96
N HIS A 216 13.99 2.68 -4.84
CA HIS A 216 13.85 4.14 -4.88
C HIS A 216 15.03 4.92 -4.27
N ILE A 217 15.71 4.36 -3.27
CA ILE A 217 16.81 5.03 -2.56
C ILE A 217 18.03 4.11 -2.40
N PRO A 218 18.62 3.58 -3.49
CA PRO A 218 19.69 2.58 -3.42
C PRO A 218 20.95 3.07 -2.67
N GLY A 219 21.13 4.38 -2.55
CA GLY A 219 22.21 4.97 -1.74
C GLY A 219 22.11 4.66 -0.24
N MET A 220 20.95 4.23 0.24
CA MET A 220 20.75 3.82 1.64
C MET A 220 21.19 2.38 1.93
N LYS A 221 21.43 1.56 0.91
CA LYS A 221 21.82 0.14 1.09
C LYS A 221 22.98 -0.09 2.06
N PRO A 222 24.07 0.71 2.04
CA PRO A 222 25.19 0.51 2.95
C PRO A 222 24.84 0.73 4.44
N TYR A 223 23.75 1.46 4.70
CA TYR A 223 23.29 1.80 6.04
C TYR A 223 22.22 0.86 6.59
N VAL A 224 21.77 -0.12 5.82
CA VAL A 224 20.76 -1.10 6.24
C VAL A 224 21.44 -2.25 6.95
N SER A 225 20.89 -2.67 8.12
CA SER A 225 21.42 -3.81 8.86
C SER A 225 21.31 -5.10 8.03
N VAL A 226 22.24 -6.02 8.26
CA VAL A 226 22.24 -7.34 7.61
C VAL A 226 21.44 -8.39 8.38
N SER A 227 20.97 -8.06 9.57
CA SER A 227 20.29 -9.00 10.49
C SER A 227 19.05 -9.67 9.90
N TYR A 228 18.30 -8.96 9.03
CA TYR A 228 17.13 -9.54 8.37
C TYR A 228 17.47 -10.72 7.44
N THR A 229 18.64 -10.68 6.79
CA THR A 229 19.07 -11.80 5.94
C THR A 229 19.38 -13.04 6.77
N HIS A 230 19.84 -12.88 7.99
CA HIS A 230 20.10 -13.98 8.93
C HIS A 230 18.81 -14.55 9.52
N LEU A 231 17.83 -13.71 9.89
CA LEU A 231 16.52 -14.19 10.37
C LEU A 231 15.80 -15.03 9.31
N ARG A 232 15.82 -14.59 8.05
CA ARG A 232 15.21 -15.33 6.94
C ARG A 232 15.92 -16.67 6.69
N ALA A 233 17.22 -16.77 6.98
CA ALA A 233 17.96 -18.02 6.91
C ALA A 233 17.56 -18.97 8.07
N HIS A 234 17.23 -18.43 9.26
CA HIS A 234 16.74 -19.22 10.39
C HIS A 234 15.30 -19.71 10.21
N GLU A 235 14.43 -18.92 9.56
CA GLU A 235 13.08 -19.38 9.20
C GLU A 235 13.09 -20.58 8.24
N THR A 236 14.15 -20.73 7.43
CA THR A 236 14.32 -21.87 6.52
C THR A 236 15.01 -23.08 7.17
N THR A 237 15.55 -22.95 8.37
CA THR A 237 16.24 -24.05 9.10
C THR A 237 15.39 -24.75 10.17
N LEU A 238 14.13 -24.35 10.33
CA LEU A 238 13.14 -25.05 11.16
C LEU A 238 12.39 -26.19 10.42
N HIS A 239 13.01 -26.72 9.37
CA HIS A 239 12.55 -27.93 8.66
C HIS A 239 13.25 -29.18 9.18
#